data_d50c9d9fe425021f4475c2aa4455b47f
#
_entry.id   d50c9d9fe425021f4475c2aa4455b47f
#
_cell.length_a   1.000
_cell.length_b   1.000
_cell.length_c   1.000
_cell.angle_alpha   90.00
_cell.angle_beta   90.00
_cell.angle_gamma   90.00
#
_symmetry.space_group_name_H-M   'P 1'
#
loop_
_entity.id
_entity.type
_entity.pdbx_description
1 polymer ?
#
loop_
_entity_poly.entity_id
_entity_poly.type
_entity_poly.pdbx_seq_one_letter_code
_entity_poly.pdbx_strand_id
1 'polypeptide(L)'
;MILLFMLSISFMASGASLIVKNGDNIGFLGDSLTQFANREYGFILLVMGALKAEGVKNLKYIPGGVGGDRSNSILARLDKFLAKKPSIVILQVGVNDVSWAKKGVELPQYEKNIREIVARCEKAGARMVLVTPTMHTEDPAFANNVKLEKYAQAVRDIAKEKNIPLVDWQKKMRAVIASNRIPADKGNHLTIDKVHLNGYGNMFLACAILETLGMDKKKVESFIPAWKKIPSMAPILNMWNSPKYRISMDDHAVLYKEAQKNKMTVDAYCRHLIGEKIRELKK
;
A
#
# COMPACT_ATOMS: atom_id res chain seq x y z
N MET A 1 -18.22 14.16 58.93
CA MET A 1 -17.81 14.82 57.71
C MET A 1 -16.71 13.96 57.12
N ILE A 2 -17.09 13.03 56.21
CA ILE A 2 -16.19 12.02 55.63
C ILE A 2 -15.74 12.58 54.27
N LEU A 3 -14.42 12.88 54.14
CA LEU A 3 -13.80 13.37 52.96
C LEU A 3 -13.55 12.18 51.99
N LEU A 4 -14.34 12.09 50.89
CA LEU A 4 -14.13 11.13 49.83
C LEU A 4 -12.99 11.67 48.92
N PHE A 5 -11.80 11.04 48.99
CA PHE A 5 -10.73 11.21 48.00
C PHE A 5 -11.14 10.46 46.73
N MET A 6 -11.59 11.17 45.72
CA MET A 6 -11.69 10.61 44.36
C MET A 6 -10.30 10.50 43.76
N LEU A 7 -9.77 9.30 43.71
CA LEU A 7 -8.59 8.96 42.92
C LEU A 7 -9.00 9.00 41.44
N SER A 8 -8.68 10.08 40.74
CA SER A 8 -8.80 10.12 39.29
C SER A 8 -7.68 9.25 38.70
N ILE A 9 -8.02 8.01 38.35
CA ILE A 9 -7.15 7.17 37.53
C ILE A 9 -7.18 7.74 36.11
N SER A 10 -6.20 8.55 35.79
CA SER A 10 -5.91 8.94 34.39
C SER A 10 -5.49 7.67 33.64
N PHE A 11 -6.42 7.11 32.88
CA PHE A 11 -6.10 6.07 31.90
C PHE A 11 -5.23 6.74 30.81
N MET A 12 -3.91 6.73 31.02
CA MET A 12 -2.99 7.04 29.93
C MET A 12 -3.22 5.97 28.86
N ALA A 13 -3.86 6.35 27.76
CA ALA A 13 -3.84 5.56 26.54
C ALA A 13 -2.37 5.34 26.20
N SER A 14 -1.86 4.15 26.46
CA SER A 14 -0.53 3.70 26.05
C SER A 14 -0.50 3.75 24.53
N GLY A 15 -0.06 4.87 23.96
CA GLY A 15 0.24 4.96 22.54
C GLY A 15 1.27 3.87 22.24
N ALA A 16 0.97 2.98 21.29
CA ALA A 16 1.90 1.96 20.87
C ALA A 16 3.21 2.66 20.48
N SER A 17 4.32 2.27 21.11
CA SER A 17 5.61 2.89 20.79
C SER A 17 6.04 2.49 19.38
N LEU A 18 6.64 3.44 18.66
CA LEU A 18 7.18 3.20 17.33
C LEU A 18 8.19 2.03 17.39
N ILE A 19 7.95 0.98 16.61
CA ILE A 19 8.84 -0.20 16.58
C ILE A 19 10.16 0.08 15.84
N VAL A 20 10.21 1.16 15.04
CA VAL A 20 11.41 1.61 14.32
C VAL A 20 12.30 2.40 15.26
N LYS A 21 13.62 2.10 15.23
CA LYS A 21 14.62 2.72 16.10
C LYS A 21 15.66 3.50 15.29
N ASN A 22 16.40 4.38 15.96
CA ASN A 22 17.55 5.04 15.36
C ASN A 22 18.55 4.01 14.84
N GLY A 23 19.05 4.23 13.64
CA GLY A 23 20.02 3.35 12.99
C GLY A 23 19.40 2.14 12.28
N ASP A 24 18.09 1.93 12.34
CA ASP A 24 17.45 0.83 11.62
C ASP A 24 17.69 0.89 10.10
N ASN A 25 17.83 -0.31 9.52
CA ASN A 25 17.94 -0.54 8.09
C ASN A 25 16.70 -1.32 7.62
N ILE A 26 15.70 -0.62 7.06
CA ILE A 26 14.42 -1.21 6.72
C ILE A 26 14.50 -1.84 5.34
N GLY A 27 14.34 -3.15 5.24
CA GLY A 27 14.24 -3.89 3.99
C GLY A 27 12.79 -3.94 3.50
N PHE A 28 12.53 -3.42 2.32
CA PHE A 28 11.23 -3.57 1.64
C PHE A 28 11.36 -4.71 0.62
N LEU A 29 10.84 -5.88 0.97
CA LEU A 29 10.95 -7.10 0.17
C LEU A 29 9.62 -7.41 -0.52
N GLY A 30 9.63 -7.58 -1.84
CA GLY A 30 8.39 -7.82 -2.58
C GLY A 30 8.57 -7.92 -4.09
N ASP A 31 7.47 -7.75 -4.80
CA ASP A 31 7.36 -7.82 -6.26
C ASP A 31 7.44 -6.43 -6.94
N SER A 32 6.77 -6.27 -8.09
CA SER A 32 6.71 -5.00 -8.84
C SER A 32 6.09 -3.86 -8.04
N LEU A 33 5.15 -4.13 -7.15
CA LEU A 33 4.55 -3.10 -6.28
C LEU A 33 5.62 -2.45 -5.40
N THR A 34 6.47 -3.28 -4.79
CA THR A 34 7.61 -2.83 -3.98
C THR A 34 8.70 -2.19 -4.86
N GLN A 35 8.96 -2.73 -6.05
CA GLN A 35 9.93 -2.14 -6.98
C GLN A 35 9.52 -0.72 -7.41
N PHE A 36 8.25 -0.53 -7.77
CA PHE A 36 7.75 0.77 -8.19
C PHE A 36 7.56 1.75 -7.03
N ALA A 37 7.48 1.26 -5.81
CA ALA A 37 7.40 2.11 -4.61
C ALA A 37 8.72 2.83 -4.27
N ASN A 38 9.83 2.47 -4.92
CA ASN A 38 11.11 3.19 -4.78
C ASN A 38 11.19 4.39 -5.73
N ARG A 39 10.14 5.23 -5.71
CA ARG A 39 9.99 6.46 -6.50
C ARG A 39 9.45 7.56 -5.60
N GLU A 40 9.53 8.82 -6.03
CA GLU A 40 9.14 9.99 -5.23
C GLU A 40 7.75 9.87 -4.59
N TYR A 41 6.76 9.33 -5.31
CA TYR A 41 5.39 9.11 -4.82
C TYR A 41 5.14 7.70 -4.30
N GLY A 42 6.15 6.85 -4.26
CA GLY A 42 6.01 5.46 -3.82
C GLY A 42 5.97 5.32 -2.31
N PHE A 43 5.25 4.32 -1.81
CA PHE A 43 5.06 4.15 -0.37
C PHE A 43 6.38 4.01 0.40
N ILE A 44 7.46 3.50 -0.20
CA ILE A 44 8.77 3.39 0.46
C ILE A 44 9.28 4.77 0.84
N LEU A 45 9.34 5.71 -0.12
CA LEU A 45 9.88 7.04 0.16
C LEU A 45 8.96 7.86 1.05
N LEU A 46 7.63 7.68 0.95
CA LEU A 46 6.66 8.32 1.86
C LEU A 46 6.87 7.84 3.31
N VAL A 47 7.00 6.53 3.53
CA VAL A 47 7.26 5.94 4.86
C VAL A 47 8.59 6.43 5.40
N MET A 48 9.67 6.36 4.62
CA MET A 48 11.00 6.79 5.05
C MET A 48 11.03 8.30 5.38
N GLY A 49 10.35 9.12 4.58
CA GLY A 49 10.21 10.56 4.82
C GLY A 49 9.49 10.87 6.12
N ALA A 50 8.35 10.21 6.38
CA ALA A 50 7.58 10.38 7.61
C ALA A 50 8.35 9.96 8.86
N LEU A 51 9.02 8.79 8.83
CA LEU A 51 9.84 8.33 9.95
C LEU A 51 10.99 9.30 10.26
N LYS A 52 11.64 9.86 9.25
CA LYS A 52 12.67 10.89 9.43
C LYS A 52 12.09 12.17 10.02
N ALA A 53 10.91 12.59 9.57
CA ALA A 53 10.22 13.78 10.10
C ALA A 53 9.80 13.60 11.58
N GLU A 54 9.57 12.33 12.01
CA GLU A 54 9.36 11.98 13.42
C GLU A 54 10.66 11.89 14.24
N GLY A 55 11.79 12.25 13.67
CA GLY A 55 13.06 12.31 14.38
C GLY A 55 13.82 10.98 14.44
N VAL A 56 13.42 9.95 13.69
CA VAL A 56 14.20 8.70 13.61
C VAL A 56 15.50 9.00 12.86
N LYS A 57 16.63 8.90 13.58
CA LYS A 57 17.96 9.26 13.08
C LYS A 57 18.68 8.06 12.44
N ASN A 58 19.59 8.35 11.51
CA ASN A 58 20.46 7.36 10.85
C ASN A 58 19.69 6.21 10.17
N LEU A 59 18.45 6.48 9.76
CA LEU A 59 17.57 5.51 9.14
C LEU A 59 18.02 5.23 7.70
N LYS A 60 18.16 3.94 7.38
CA LYS A 60 18.50 3.44 6.04
C LYS A 60 17.38 2.55 5.51
N TYR A 61 17.38 2.28 4.21
CA TYR A 61 16.46 1.29 3.65
C TYR A 61 17.12 0.50 2.51
N ILE A 62 16.57 -0.70 2.27
CA ILE A 62 16.98 -1.62 1.21
C ILE A 62 15.79 -1.83 0.28
N PRO A 63 15.83 -1.30 -0.96
CA PRO A 63 14.82 -1.62 -1.96
C PRO A 63 15.02 -3.07 -2.43
N GLY A 64 14.06 -3.92 -2.13
CA GLY A 64 14.08 -5.36 -2.42
C GLY A 64 12.91 -5.82 -3.29
N GLY A 65 12.29 -4.90 -4.04
CA GLY A 65 11.25 -5.23 -5.02
C GLY A 65 11.83 -5.69 -6.35
N VAL A 66 11.25 -6.75 -6.94
CA VAL A 66 11.59 -7.25 -8.28
C VAL A 66 10.30 -7.57 -9.05
N GLY A 67 10.13 -6.99 -10.23
CA GLY A 67 8.93 -7.17 -11.06
C GLY A 67 8.65 -8.63 -11.39
N GLY A 68 7.40 -9.04 -11.24
CA GLY A 68 6.98 -10.42 -11.53
C GLY A 68 7.32 -11.45 -10.46
N ASP A 69 7.99 -11.06 -9.37
CA ASP A 69 8.32 -12.00 -8.29
C ASP A 69 7.07 -12.61 -7.67
N ARG A 70 7.20 -13.90 -7.37
CA ARG A 70 6.29 -14.72 -6.59
C ARG A 70 6.99 -15.15 -5.31
N SER A 71 6.26 -15.74 -4.40
CA SER A 71 6.82 -16.19 -3.11
C SER A 71 8.06 -17.09 -3.26
N ASN A 72 8.06 -18.01 -4.24
CA ASN A 72 9.22 -18.87 -4.54
C ASN A 72 10.41 -18.09 -5.13
N SER A 73 10.15 -17.07 -5.96
CA SER A 73 11.23 -16.23 -6.53
C SER A 73 11.90 -15.40 -5.45
N ILE A 74 11.11 -14.84 -4.53
CA ILE A 74 11.63 -14.11 -3.35
C ILE A 74 12.51 -15.05 -2.51
N LEU A 75 12.03 -16.27 -2.25
CA LEU A 75 12.76 -17.25 -1.45
C LEU A 75 14.11 -17.60 -2.09
N ALA A 76 14.15 -17.76 -3.42
CA ALA A 76 15.38 -18.09 -4.17
C ALA A 76 16.45 -16.98 -4.08
N ARG A 77 16.07 -15.70 -3.90
CA ARG A 77 17.01 -14.58 -3.80
C ARG A 77 17.16 -14.01 -2.37
N LEU A 78 16.57 -14.67 -1.40
CA LEU A 78 16.47 -14.15 -0.03
C LEU A 78 17.85 -13.97 0.63
N ASP A 79 18.79 -14.88 0.43
CA ASP A 79 20.14 -14.77 1.01
C ASP A 79 20.90 -13.54 0.53
N LYS A 80 20.80 -13.24 -0.77
CA LYS A 80 21.37 -12.02 -1.35
C LYS A 80 20.75 -10.75 -0.75
N PHE A 81 19.45 -10.79 -0.42
CA PHE A 81 18.78 -9.69 0.25
C PHE A 81 19.23 -9.56 1.71
N LEU A 82 19.27 -10.67 2.46
CA LEU A 82 19.68 -10.70 3.87
C LEU A 82 21.15 -10.33 4.08
N ALA A 83 22.02 -10.58 3.09
CA ALA A 83 23.43 -10.15 3.13
C ALA A 83 23.57 -8.61 3.28
N LYS A 84 22.52 -7.83 2.96
CA LYS A 84 22.47 -6.37 3.18
C LYS A 84 22.13 -5.99 4.61
N LYS A 85 21.94 -6.95 5.49
CA LYS A 85 21.68 -6.80 6.93
C LYS A 85 20.49 -5.89 7.26
N PRO A 86 19.26 -6.18 6.78
CA PRO A 86 18.07 -5.47 7.22
C PRO A 86 17.84 -5.73 8.72
N SER A 87 17.47 -4.70 9.49
CA SER A 87 17.03 -4.83 10.88
C SER A 87 15.50 -4.99 11.01
N ILE A 88 14.78 -4.55 9.98
CA ILE A 88 13.33 -4.76 9.80
C ILE A 88 13.11 -5.20 8.35
N VAL A 89 12.24 -6.18 8.14
CA VAL A 89 11.78 -6.57 6.79
C VAL A 89 10.26 -6.40 6.67
N ILE A 90 9.84 -5.55 5.74
CA ILE A 90 8.44 -5.39 5.36
C ILE A 90 8.25 -6.22 4.09
N LEU A 91 7.49 -7.32 4.20
CA LEU A 91 7.26 -8.28 3.11
C LEU A 91 5.88 -8.11 2.50
N GLN A 92 5.83 -7.85 1.18
CA GLN A 92 4.61 -7.81 0.39
C GLN A 92 4.75 -8.65 -0.87
N VAL A 93 3.98 -9.74 -1.00
CA VAL A 93 3.97 -10.65 -2.17
C VAL A 93 2.68 -11.44 -2.22
N GLY A 94 2.30 -11.93 -3.39
CA GLY A 94 1.17 -12.85 -3.57
C GLY A 94 0.30 -12.55 -4.79
N VAL A 95 0.27 -11.33 -5.31
CA VAL A 95 -0.52 -11.01 -6.50
C VAL A 95 -0.08 -11.84 -7.71
N ASN A 96 1.22 -12.01 -7.91
CA ASN A 96 1.77 -12.81 -9.01
C ASN A 96 1.64 -14.31 -8.77
N ASP A 97 1.60 -14.75 -7.49
CA ASP A 97 1.36 -16.16 -7.15
C ASP A 97 -0.02 -16.62 -7.67
N VAL A 98 -1.00 -15.72 -7.71
CA VAL A 98 -2.35 -16.00 -8.23
C VAL A 98 -2.48 -15.66 -9.70
N SER A 99 -1.89 -14.57 -10.18
CA SER A 99 -2.18 -14.00 -11.51
C SER A 99 -1.54 -14.77 -12.67
N TRP A 100 -0.49 -15.52 -12.43
CA TRP A 100 0.29 -16.19 -13.49
C TRP A 100 -0.25 -17.57 -13.90
N ALA A 101 -1.53 -17.86 -13.69
CA ALA A 101 -2.17 -19.11 -14.10
C ALA A 101 -1.30 -20.35 -13.84
N LYS A 102 -0.90 -21.08 -14.89
CA LYS A 102 -0.07 -22.29 -14.75
C LYS A 102 1.33 -22.06 -14.14
N LYS A 103 1.83 -20.83 -14.12
CA LYS A 103 3.11 -20.46 -13.49
C LYS A 103 2.92 -19.87 -12.09
N GLY A 104 1.70 -19.80 -11.59
CA GLY A 104 1.38 -19.38 -10.23
C GLY A 104 1.98 -20.30 -9.17
N VAL A 105 1.84 -19.91 -7.92
CA VAL A 105 2.21 -20.74 -6.75
C VAL A 105 0.93 -21.06 -6.01
N GLU A 106 0.61 -22.34 -5.89
CA GLU A 106 -0.61 -22.79 -5.19
C GLU A 106 -0.55 -22.47 -3.69
N LEU A 107 -1.71 -22.28 -3.08
CA LEU A 107 -1.85 -21.80 -1.71
C LEU A 107 -0.99 -22.56 -0.66
N PRO A 108 -0.96 -23.91 -0.63
CA PRO A 108 -0.14 -24.62 0.35
C PRO A 108 1.35 -24.35 0.20
N GLN A 109 1.83 -24.23 -1.04
CA GLN A 109 3.24 -23.89 -1.30
C GLN A 109 3.52 -22.41 -1.01
N TYR A 110 2.60 -21.51 -1.31
CA TYR A 110 2.70 -20.10 -0.94
C TYR A 110 2.85 -19.94 0.57
N GLU A 111 1.99 -20.59 1.35
CA GLU A 111 2.04 -20.55 2.81
C GLU A 111 3.39 -21.06 3.34
N LYS A 112 3.86 -22.19 2.83
CA LYS A 112 5.19 -22.74 3.16
C LYS A 112 6.30 -21.74 2.84
N ASN A 113 6.24 -21.09 1.67
CA ASN A 113 7.24 -20.11 1.25
C ASN A 113 7.25 -18.89 2.19
N ILE A 114 6.07 -18.34 2.56
CA ILE A 114 5.97 -17.22 3.49
C ILE A 114 6.56 -17.57 4.85
N ARG A 115 6.22 -18.75 5.39
CA ARG A 115 6.78 -19.25 6.66
C ARG A 115 8.30 -19.36 6.62
N GLU A 116 8.85 -19.89 5.54
CA GLU A 116 10.30 -20.03 5.34
C GLU A 116 10.99 -18.67 5.21
N ILE A 117 10.41 -17.72 4.45
CA ILE A 117 10.94 -16.35 4.35
C ILE A 117 10.99 -15.70 5.73
N VAL A 118 9.90 -15.80 6.51
CA VAL A 118 9.82 -15.25 7.86
C VAL A 118 10.90 -15.87 8.74
N ALA A 119 10.99 -17.20 8.80
CA ALA A 119 11.95 -17.91 9.64
C ALA A 119 13.41 -17.53 9.31
N ARG A 120 13.74 -17.39 8.02
CA ARG A 120 15.09 -17.00 7.61
C ARG A 120 15.40 -15.53 7.90
N CYS A 121 14.42 -14.63 7.79
CA CYS A 121 14.58 -13.23 8.20
C CYS A 121 14.80 -13.12 9.71
N GLU A 122 14.00 -13.82 10.52
CA GLU A 122 14.14 -13.86 11.98
C GLU A 122 15.48 -14.45 12.40
N LYS A 123 15.92 -15.55 11.77
CA LYS A 123 17.25 -16.16 12.00
C LYS A 123 18.39 -15.20 11.67
N ALA A 124 18.19 -14.32 10.67
CA ALA A 124 19.17 -13.27 10.33
C ALA A 124 19.08 -12.04 11.26
N GLY A 125 18.25 -12.06 12.31
CA GLY A 125 18.07 -10.98 13.28
C GLY A 125 17.16 -9.85 12.84
N ALA A 126 16.41 -10.01 11.74
CA ALA A 126 15.48 -8.99 11.28
C ALA A 126 14.09 -9.15 11.93
N ARG A 127 13.52 -8.04 12.39
CA ARG A 127 12.10 -7.97 12.80
C ARG A 127 11.21 -7.98 11.56
N MET A 128 10.11 -8.70 11.60
CA MET A 128 9.21 -8.82 10.47
C MET A 128 8.00 -7.90 10.57
N VAL A 129 7.54 -7.42 9.43
CA VAL A 129 6.21 -6.84 9.20
C VAL A 129 5.64 -7.51 7.95
N LEU A 130 4.47 -8.10 8.07
CA LEU A 130 3.80 -8.72 6.93
C LEU A 130 2.76 -7.76 6.34
N VAL A 131 2.64 -7.78 5.02
CA VAL A 131 1.62 -7.05 4.28
C VAL A 131 0.80 -8.05 3.47
N THR A 132 -0.52 -8.04 3.62
CA THR A 132 -1.38 -8.91 2.79
C THR A 132 -1.25 -8.56 1.31
N PRO A 133 -1.38 -9.54 0.39
CA PRO A 133 -1.33 -9.29 -1.04
C PRO A 133 -2.29 -8.18 -1.48
N THR A 134 -1.90 -7.39 -2.49
CA THR A 134 -2.80 -6.42 -3.13
C THR A 134 -3.87 -7.12 -3.95
N MET A 135 -4.93 -6.39 -4.30
CA MET A 135 -5.94 -6.88 -5.24
C MET A 135 -5.41 -6.80 -6.69
N HIS A 136 -5.89 -7.70 -7.54
CA HIS A 136 -5.53 -7.73 -8.96
C HIS A 136 -6.36 -6.76 -9.81
N THR A 137 -7.49 -6.35 -9.35
CA THR A 137 -8.36 -5.29 -9.90
C THR A 137 -9.00 -4.60 -8.72
N GLU A 138 -9.67 -3.48 -8.96
CA GLU A 138 -10.46 -2.84 -7.92
C GLU A 138 -11.88 -3.43 -7.82
N ASP A 139 -12.07 -4.63 -8.36
CA ASP A 139 -13.30 -5.43 -8.25
C ASP A 139 -13.12 -6.57 -7.25
N PRO A 140 -13.75 -6.51 -6.07
CA PRO A 140 -13.69 -7.60 -5.09
C PRO A 140 -14.23 -8.94 -5.59
N ALA A 141 -15.13 -8.94 -6.59
CA ALA A 141 -15.73 -10.16 -7.15
C ALA A 141 -14.89 -10.78 -8.29
N PHE A 142 -13.84 -10.10 -8.76
CA PHE A 142 -12.95 -10.64 -9.78
C PHE A 142 -12.34 -11.97 -9.30
N ALA A 143 -12.35 -12.99 -10.15
CA ALA A 143 -11.99 -14.37 -9.78
C ALA A 143 -10.62 -14.47 -9.07
N ASN A 144 -9.60 -13.72 -9.56
CA ASN A 144 -8.31 -13.71 -8.91
C ASN A 144 -8.37 -13.06 -7.51
N ASN A 145 -9.24 -12.08 -7.27
CA ASN A 145 -9.40 -11.46 -5.96
C ASN A 145 -10.10 -12.39 -4.96
N VAL A 146 -11.03 -13.23 -5.44
CA VAL A 146 -11.62 -14.31 -4.62
C VAL A 146 -10.54 -15.32 -4.24
N LYS A 147 -9.65 -15.69 -5.17
CA LYS A 147 -8.51 -16.56 -4.88
C LYS A 147 -7.50 -15.87 -3.94
N LEU A 148 -7.15 -14.61 -4.19
CA LEU A 148 -6.22 -13.80 -3.37
C LEU A 148 -6.68 -13.63 -1.92
N GLU A 149 -7.98 -13.67 -1.63
CA GLU A 149 -8.48 -13.62 -0.26
C GLU A 149 -7.95 -14.78 0.58
N LYS A 150 -7.83 -15.98 0.01
CA LYS A 150 -7.26 -17.16 0.71
C LYS A 150 -5.77 -16.96 1.01
N TYR A 151 -5.03 -16.32 0.10
CA TYR A 151 -3.61 -16.00 0.28
C TYR A 151 -3.42 -14.91 1.33
N ALA A 152 -4.29 -13.91 1.33
CA ALA A 152 -4.29 -12.88 2.36
C ALA A 152 -4.63 -13.48 3.74
N GLN A 153 -5.57 -14.43 3.80
CA GLN A 153 -5.90 -15.13 5.03
C GLN A 153 -4.70 -15.92 5.57
N ALA A 154 -3.97 -16.64 4.72
CA ALA A 154 -2.75 -17.32 5.12
C ALA A 154 -1.71 -16.35 5.73
N VAL A 155 -1.55 -15.15 5.16
CA VAL A 155 -0.66 -14.13 5.73
C VAL A 155 -1.17 -13.64 7.08
N ARG A 156 -2.49 -13.42 7.26
CA ARG A 156 -3.11 -13.06 8.55
C ARG A 156 -2.86 -14.11 9.62
N ASP A 157 -3.03 -15.39 9.25
CA ASP A 157 -2.86 -16.52 10.16
C ASP A 157 -1.40 -16.66 10.60
N ILE A 158 -0.44 -16.54 9.68
CA ILE A 158 1.00 -16.55 9.99
C ILE A 158 1.36 -15.35 10.89
N ALA A 159 0.87 -14.16 10.58
CA ALA A 159 1.12 -12.97 11.39
C ALA A 159 0.60 -13.12 12.81
N LYS A 160 -0.61 -13.66 12.97
CA LYS A 160 -1.23 -13.94 14.27
C LYS A 160 -0.47 -15.00 15.04
N GLU A 161 -0.17 -16.14 14.42
CA GLU A 161 0.55 -17.27 15.03
C GLU A 161 1.94 -16.85 15.56
N LYS A 162 2.65 -16.05 14.77
CA LYS A 162 4.01 -15.62 15.10
C LYS A 162 4.09 -14.27 15.82
N ASN A 163 2.94 -13.67 16.14
CA ASN A 163 2.84 -12.33 16.74
C ASN A 163 3.63 -11.26 15.93
N ILE A 164 3.54 -11.32 14.61
CA ILE A 164 4.18 -10.38 13.69
C ILE A 164 3.21 -9.24 13.36
N PRO A 165 3.63 -7.96 13.42
CA PRO A 165 2.83 -6.84 12.98
C PRO A 165 2.35 -7.02 11.53
N LEU A 166 1.04 -6.77 11.31
CA LEU A 166 0.37 -6.99 10.02
C LEU A 166 -0.21 -5.71 9.46
N VAL A 167 0.17 -5.37 8.24
CA VAL A 167 -0.52 -4.42 7.38
C VAL A 167 -1.59 -5.18 6.59
N ASP A 168 -2.83 -5.19 7.06
CA ASP A 168 -3.94 -5.82 6.32
C ASP A 168 -4.39 -4.92 5.16
N TRP A 169 -3.50 -4.80 4.17
CA TRP A 169 -3.65 -3.94 3.01
C TRP A 169 -4.87 -4.31 2.17
N GLN A 170 -5.08 -5.60 1.93
CA GLN A 170 -6.21 -6.05 1.12
C GLN A 170 -7.55 -5.64 1.75
N LYS A 171 -7.70 -5.78 3.07
CA LYS A 171 -8.90 -5.34 3.80
C LYS A 171 -9.06 -3.81 3.71
N LYS A 172 -7.98 -3.05 3.89
CA LYS A 172 -8.00 -1.58 3.75
C LYS A 172 -8.37 -1.16 2.32
N MET A 173 -7.80 -1.80 1.31
CA MET A 173 -8.12 -1.54 -0.10
C MET A 173 -9.60 -1.80 -0.40
N ARG A 174 -10.16 -2.93 0.05
CA ARG A 174 -11.59 -3.25 -0.07
C ARG A 174 -12.48 -2.19 0.59
N ALA A 175 -12.11 -1.72 1.78
CA ALA A 175 -12.86 -0.69 2.49
C ALA A 175 -12.88 0.65 1.73
N VAL A 176 -11.74 1.06 1.17
CA VAL A 176 -11.65 2.28 0.36
C VAL A 176 -12.51 2.15 -0.91
N ILE A 177 -12.45 1.02 -1.60
CA ILE A 177 -13.27 0.75 -2.79
C ILE A 177 -14.76 0.83 -2.44
N ALA A 178 -15.19 0.17 -1.37
CA ALA A 178 -16.58 0.16 -0.93
C ALA A 178 -17.07 1.56 -0.51
N SER A 179 -16.27 2.33 0.23
CA SER A 179 -16.64 3.67 0.70
C SER A 179 -16.78 4.68 -0.44
N ASN A 180 -16.00 4.52 -1.50
CA ASN A 180 -16.05 5.39 -2.68
C ASN A 180 -17.07 4.92 -3.73
N ARG A 181 -17.77 3.81 -3.49
CA ARG A 181 -18.74 3.21 -4.42
C ARG A 181 -18.16 3.06 -5.84
N ILE A 182 -16.92 2.60 -5.93
CA ILE A 182 -16.24 2.41 -7.20
C ILE A 182 -16.94 1.29 -7.96
N PRO A 183 -17.45 1.52 -9.19
CA PRO A 183 -17.99 0.43 -10.00
C PRO A 183 -16.93 -0.63 -10.26
N ALA A 184 -17.26 -1.90 -10.05
CA ALA A 184 -16.33 -3.02 -10.11
C ALA A 184 -15.54 -3.14 -11.43
N ASP A 185 -16.15 -2.74 -12.55
CA ASP A 185 -15.59 -2.82 -13.91
C ASP A 185 -14.77 -1.58 -14.32
N LYS A 186 -14.77 -0.52 -13.52
CA LYS A 186 -14.26 0.81 -13.89
C LYS A 186 -13.24 1.37 -12.89
N GLY A 187 -12.69 0.50 -12.04
CA GLY A 187 -11.69 0.89 -11.04
C GLY A 187 -10.40 1.37 -11.70
N ASN A 188 -9.83 2.36 -11.10
CA ASN A 188 -8.46 2.86 -11.17
C ASN A 188 -8.31 3.98 -10.13
N HIS A 189 -9.05 3.86 -9.02
CA HIS A 189 -8.97 4.83 -7.93
C HIS A 189 -7.64 4.72 -7.18
N LEU A 190 -7.18 3.49 -6.95
CA LEU A 190 -5.95 3.20 -6.22
C LEU A 190 -4.82 2.67 -7.11
N THR A 191 -5.13 2.32 -8.38
CA THR A 191 -4.19 1.66 -9.28
C THR A 191 -4.03 2.43 -10.59
N ILE A 192 -2.94 2.15 -11.33
CA ILE A 192 -2.66 2.72 -12.65
C ILE A 192 -3.21 1.80 -13.75
N ASP A 193 -3.02 0.49 -13.56
CA ASP A 193 -3.23 -0.55 -14.57
C ASP A 193 -3.96 -1.78 -14.01
N LYS A 194 -4.76 -1.58 -12.96
CA LYS A 194 -5.51 -2.61 -12.22
C LYS A 194 -4.68 -3.42 -11.22
N VAL A 195 -3.38 -3.20 -11.11
CA VAL A 195 -2.47 -3.88 -10.18
C VAL A 195 -1.56 -2.90 -9.45
N HIS A 196 -0.80 -2.11 -10.21
CA HIS A 196 0.20 -1.21 -9.65
C HIS A 196 -0.43 0.06 -9.09
N LEU A 197 0.02 0.44 -7.90
CA LEU A 197 -0.56 1.56 -7.17
C LEU A 197 -0.26 2.91 -7.85
N ASN A 198 -1.28 3.76 -7.94
CA ASN A 198 -1.14 5.17 -8.27
C ASN A 198 -0.72 5.98 -7.02
N GLY A 199 -0.70 7.31 -7.11
CA GLY A 199 -0.36 8.17 -5.98
C GLY A 199 -1.27 7.95 -4.75
N TYR A 200 -2.59 7.80 -4.94
CA TYR A 200 -3.52 7.50 -3.85
C TYR A 200 -3.23 6.14 -3.20
N GLY A 201 -3.10 5.09 -4.02
CA GLY A 201 -2.80 3.75 -3.52
C GLY A 201 -1.50 3.70 -2.72
N ASN A 202 -0.44 4.34 -3.22
CA ASN A 202 0.83 4.45 -2.51
C ASN A 202 0.70 5.22 -1.19
N MET A 203 -0.04 6.33 -1.17
CA MET A 203 -0.29 7.13 0.02
C MET A 203 -1.05 6.33 1.08
N PHE A 204 -2.13 5.64 0.71
CA PHE A 204 -2.91 4.82 1.64
C PHE A 204 -2.10 3.65 2.20
N LEU A 205 -1.28 3.00 1.35
CA LEU A 205 -0.40 1.92 1.83
C LEU A 205 0.68 2.46 2.78
N ALA A 206 1.27 3.63 2.48
CA ALA A 206 2.22 4.28 3.37
C ALA A 206 1.59 4.60 4.74
N CYS A 207 0.37 5.15 4.78
CA CYS A 207 -0.36 5.37 6.03
C CYS A 207 -0.53 4.05 6.81
N ALA A 208 -0.98 2.99 6.14
CA ALA A 208 -1.19 1.69 6.76
C ALA A 208 0.10 1.10 7.34
N ILE A 209 1.22 1.23 6.64
CA ILE A 209 2.54 0.79 7.12
C ILE A 209 2.94 1.60 8.34
N LEU A 210 2.86 2.93 8.31
CA LEU A 210 3.24 3.80 9.43
C LEU A 210 2.41 3.54 10.69
N GLU A 211 1.10 3.36 10.56
CA GLU A 211 0.22 2.97 11.66
C GLU A 211 0.65 1.62 12.27
N THR A 212 0.97 0.63 11.41
CA THR A 212 1.44 -0.70 11.85
C THR A 212 2.82 -0.63 12.52
N LEU A 213 3.67 0.31 12.09
CA LEU A 213 4.96 0.57 12.75
C LEU A 213 4.82 1.30 14.09
N GLY A 214 3.61 1.66 14.52
CA GLY A 214 3.31 2.27 15.82
C GLY A 214 3.19 3.79 15.77
N MET A 215 3.13 4.42 14.59
CA MET A 215 2.88 5.85 14.50
C MET A 215 1.41 6.16 14.76
N ASP A 216 1.14 7.17 15.59
CA ASP A 216 -0.22 7.62 15.86
C ASP A 216 -0.97 8.01 14.59
N LYS A 217 -2.25 7.63 14.49
CA LYS A 217 -3.06 7.86 13.30
C LYS A 217 -3.18 9.33 12.92
N LYS A 218 -3.41 10.24 13.89
CA LYS A 218 -3.51 11.69 13.61
C LYS A 218 -2.19 12.23 13.08
N LYS A 219 -1.08 11.69 13.60
CA LYS A 219 0.25 12.04 13.10
C LYS A 219 0.48 11.55 11.68
N VAL A 220 0.09 10.33 11.35
CA VAL A 220 0.13 9.81 9.96
C VAL A 220 -0.71 10.69 9.04
N GLU A 221 -1.93 11.04 9.44
CA GLU A 221 -2.82 11.91 8.67
C GLU A 221 -2.23 13.30 8.44
N SER A 222 -1.42 13.82 9.35
CA SER A 222 -0.79 15.15 9.23
C SER A 222 0.23 15.26 8.08
N PHE A 223 0.74 14.13 7.55
CA PHE A 223 1.63 14.12 6.38
C PHE A 223 0.87 14.22 5.05
N ILE A 224 -0.41 13.84 5.01
CA ILE A 224 -1.20 13.76 3.78
C ILE A 224 -1.21 15.08 2.98
N PRO A 225 -1.42 16.27 3.59
CA PRO A 225 -1.42 17.53 2.85
C PRO A 225 -0.09 17.83 2.14
N ALA A 226 1.05 17.47 2.77
CA ALA A 226 2.35 17.63 2.17
C ALA A 226 2.58 16.63 1.02
N TRP A 227 2.18 15.37 1.20
CA TRP A 227 2.30 14.36 0.16
C TRP A 227 1.47 14.70 -1.08
N LYS A 228 0.26 15.20 -0.92
CA LYS A 228 -0.59 15.65 -2.04
C LYS A 228 0.04 16.75 -2.90
N LYS A 229 0.99 17.51 -2.35
CA LYS A 229 1.73 18.56 -3.08
C LYS A 229 2.89 18.02 -3.92
N ILE A 230 3.27 16.75 -3.77
CA ILE A 230 4.30 16.12 -4.60
C ILE A 230 3.77 16.01 -6.03
N PRO A 231 4.39 16.66 -7.03
CA PRO A 231 3.84 16.70 -8.39
C PRO A 231 3.65 15.32 -9.02
N SER A 232 4.55 14.40 -8.72
CA SER A 232 4.49 13.03 -9.25
C SER A 232 3.37 12.17 -8.66
N MET A 233 2.75 12.59 -7.55
CA MET A 233 1.54 11.93 -6.99
C MET A 233 0.28 12.22 -7.78
N ALA A 234 0.24 13.32 -8.52
CA ALA A 234 -0.93 13.68 -9.30
C ALA A 234 -1.24 12.62 -10.36
N PRO A 235 -2.51 12.19 -10.48
CA PRO A 235 -2.89 11.23 -11.51
C PRO A 235 -2.63 11.81 -12.91
N ILE A 236 -2.23 10.92 -13.83
CA ILE A 236 -2.02 11.28 -15.22
C ILE A 236 -3.31 10.98 -15.98
N LEU A 237 -3.94 12.01 -16.56
CA LEU A 237 -5.02 11.81 -17.50
C LEU A 237 -4.45 11.33 -18.83
N ASN A 238 -4.73 10.09 -19.20
CA ASN A 238 -4.42 9.57 -20.53
C ASN A 238 -5.59 9.91 -21.46
N MET A 239 -5.43 10.95 -22.23
CA MET A 239 -6.35 11.27 -23.34
C MET A 239 -5.82 10.62 -24.61
N TRP A 240 -6.71 9.96 -25.35
CA TRP A 240 -6.34 9.26 -26.58
C TRP A 240 -5.73 10.24 -27.59
N ASN A 241 -4.53 9.96 -28.07
CA ASN A 241 -3.73 10.82 -28.96
C ASN A 241 -3.44 12.24 -28.43
N SER A 242 -3.50 12.45 -27.11
CA SER A 242 -3.23 13.75 -26.50
C SER A 242 -2.02 13.66 -25.54
N PRO A 243 -1.34 14.79 -25.29
CA PRO A 243 -0.32 14.84 -24.25
C PRO A 243 -0.88 14.37 -22.91
N LYS A 244 -0.02 13.78 -22.09
CA LYS A 244 -0.39 13.41 -20.72
C LYS A 244 -0.43 14.67 -19.86
N TYR A 245 -1.60 14.95 -19.28
CA TYR A 245 -1.76 16.05 -18.35
C TYR A 245 -1.73 15.53 -16.91
N ARG A 246 -1.06 16.25 -16.03
CA ARG A 246 -1.12 16.04 -14.59
C ARG A 246 -2.08 17.05 -13.99
N ILE A 247 -2.98 16.57 -13.15
CA ILE A 247 -3.87 17.37 -12.33
C ILE A 247 -3.58 17.09 -10.86
N SER A 248 -3.97 18.00 -9.98
CA SER A 248 -3.84 17.76 -8.54
C SER A 248 -4.66 16.55 -8.09
N MET A 249 -4.33 15.97 -6.96
CA MET A 249 -5.12 14.88 -6.38
C MET A 249 -6.53 15.36 -5.99
N ASP A 250 -6.64 16.59 -5.52
CA ASP A 250 -7.92 17.16 -5.12
C ASP A 250 -8.81 17.41 -6.34
N ASP A 251 -8.28 17.93 -7.44
CA ASP A 251 -9.01 18.08 -8.70
C ASP A 251 -9.43 16.72 -9.28
N HIS A 252 -8.56 15.72 -9.19
CA HIS A 252 -8.92 14.36 -9.60
C HIS A 252 -10.07 13.82 -8.75
N ALA A 253 -10.09 14.06 -7.44
CA ALA A 253 -11.17 13.63 -6.57
C ALA A 253 -12.52 14.31 -6.94
N VAL A 254 -12.50 15.57 -7.35
CA VAL A 254 -13.69 16.28 -7.87
C VAL A 254 -14.14 15.64 -9.16
N LEU A 255 -13.25 15.49 -10.14
CA LEU A 255 -13.57 14.86 -11.43
C LEU A 255 -14.10 13.44 -11.26
N TYR A 256 -13.54 12.69 -10.32
CA TYR A 256 -13.97 11.33 -10.01
C TYR A 256 -15.43 11.30 -9.53
N LYS A 257 -15.80 12.18 -8.57
CA LYS A 257 -17.18 12.28 -8.07
C LYS A 257 -18.17 12.63 -9.19
N GLU A 258 -17.81 13.59 -10.01
CA GLU A 258 -18.67 14.02 -11.12
C GLU A 258 -18.79 12.94 -12.21
N ALA A 259 -17.69 12.26 -12.53
CA ALA A 259 -17.71 11.12 -13.45
C ALA A 259 -18.65 10.02 -12.95
N GLN A 260 -18.60 9.70 -11.64
CA GLN A 260 -19.51 8.72 -11.03
C GLN A 260 -20.97 9.10 -11.15
N LYS A 261 -21.32 10.37 -10.87
CA LYS A 261 -22.69 10.86 -11.05
C LYS A 261 -23.18 10.65 -12.48
N ASN A 262 -22.30 10.82 -13.44
CA ASN A 262 -22.57 10.66 -14.86
C ASN A 262 -22.40 9.21 -15.38
N LYS A 263 -22.12 8.24 -14.50
CA LYS A 263 -21.90 6.83 -14.85
C LYS A 263 -20.76 6.64 -15.87
N MET A 264 -19.72 7.47 -15.77
CA MET A 264 -18.56 7.50 -16.65
C MET A 264 -17.28 7.16 -15.88
N THR A 265 -16.24 6.73 -16.60
CA THR A 265 -14.87 6.79 -16.07
C THR A 265 -14.39 8.24 -16.05
N VAL A 266 -13.40 8.58 -15.21
CA VAL A 266 -12.82 9.93 -15.19
C VAL A 266 -12.34 10.35 -16.57
N ASP A 267 -11.68 9.44 -17.28
CA ASP A 267 -11.18 9.65 -18.65
C ASP A 267 -12.31 9.97 -19.66
N ALA A 268 -13.39 9.20 -19.59
CA ALA A 268 -14.56 9.45 -20.45
C ALA A 268 -15.22 10.79 -20.10
N TYR A 269 -15.32 11.11 -18.82
CA TYR A 269 -15.90 12.36 -18.35
C TYR A 269 -15.05 13.58 -18.74
N CYS A 270 -13.72 13.49 -18.61
CA CYS A 270 -12.83 14.54 -19.07
C CYS A 270 -12.92 14.75 -20.59
N ARG A 271 -12.98 13.68 -21.39
CA ARG A 271 -13.23 13.79 -22.84
C ARG A 271 -14.57 14.45 -23.14
N HIS A 272 -15.62 14.13 -22.38
CA HIS A 272 -16.91 14.74 -22.50
C HIS A 272 -16.85 16.27 -22.24
N LEU A 273 -16.27 16.69 -21.12
CA LEU A 273 -16.11 18.11 -20.76
C LEU A 273 -15.32 18.90 -21.80
N ILE A 274 -14.19 18.32 -22.26
CA ILE A 274 -13.40 18.95 -23.32
C ILE A 274 -14.20 19.06 -24.61
N GLY A 275 -14.94 18.02 -24.97
CA GLY A 275 -15.81 18.02 -26.14
C GLY A 275 -16.91 19.08 -26.06
N GLU A 276 -17.51 19.28 -24.88
CA GLU A 276 -18.48 20.35 -24.65
C GLU A 276 -17.83 21.73 -24.82
N LYS A 277 -16.66 21.92 -24.19
CA LYS A 277 -15.95 23.20 -24.29
C LYS A 277 -15.53 23.53 -25.73
N ILE A 278 -15.07 22.52 -26.48
CA ILE A 278 -14.76 22.71 -27.91
C ILE A 278 -16.02 23.09 -28.71
N ARG A 279 -17.17 22.49 -28.40
CA ARG A 279 -18.45 22.86 -29.04
C ARG A 279 -18.87 24.31 -28.73
N GLU A 280 -18.67 24.75 -27.49
CA GLU A 280 -18.91 26.16 -27.10
C GLU A 280 -18.01 27.14 -27.87
N LEU A 281 -16.70 26.79 -28.02
CA LEU A 281 -15.75 27.65 -28.73
C LEU A 281 -15.96 27.72 -30.23
N LYS A 282 -16.77 26.81 -30.81
CA LYS A 282 -17.10 26.80 -32.24
C LYS A 282 -18.37 27.59 -32.56
N LYS A 283 -19.12 28.04 -31.57
CA LYS A 283 -20.31 28.92 -31.69
C LYS A 283 -19.85 30.37 -31.69
#